data_779d336d6749399961424c5727c16699
#
_entry.id   779d336d6749399961424c5727c16699
#
_cell.length_a   1.000
_cell.length_b   1.000
_cell.length_c   1.000
_cell.angle_alpha   90.00
_cell.angle_beta   90.00
_cell.angle_gamma   90.00
#
_symmetry.space_group_name_H-M   'P 1'
#
loop_
_entity.id
_entity.type
_entity.pdbx_description
1 polymer ?
#
loop_
_entity_poly.entity_id
_entity_poly.type
_entity_poly.pdbx_seq_one_letter_code
_entity_poly.pdbx_strand_id
1 'polypeptide(L)'
;EVAGERAIMEKEKYAGMRPSAYLGSKLAYLSVLVLVQSVWMFAFVDFFWDRGGGLTHLLFLILADAAMTFVCLGISSVARSADQASLLSIYLVGFQLPLSGAVLALPEQVEGFIRPFISAYWAWSGSISALKSDVYNAVKNVLDTDLTPALTCYIVLGVHVACGIAASYAGIRRSRWEL
;
A
#
# COMPACT_ATOMS: atom_id res chain seq x y z
N GLU A 1 1.62 7.67 -12.59
CA GLU A 1 1.72 9.08 -12.25
C GLU A 1 3.06 9.66 -12.73
N VAL A 2 4.18 9.49 -11.97
CA VAL A 2 5.47 10.13 -12.28
C VAL A 2 6.03 9.72 -13.64
N ALA A 3 5.97 8.44 -14.01
CA ALA A 3 6.48 7.96 -15.29
C ALA A 3 5.74 8.58 -16.49
N GLY A 4 4.43 8.81 -16.39
CA GLY A 4 3.63 9.42 -17.45
C GLY A 4 3.83 10.93 -17.58
N GLU A 5 4.20 11.58 -16.48
CA GLU A 5 4.41 13.04 -16.44
C GLU A 5 5.89 13.45 -16.51
N ARG A 6 6.78 12.51 -16.80
CA ARG A 6 8.23 12.76 -16.77
C ARG A 6 8.67 13.97 -17.58
N ALA A 7 8.14 14.12 -18.79
CA ALA A 7 8.46 15.26 -19.65
C ALA A 7 8.02 16.61 -19.06
N ILE A 8 6.90 16.62 -18.34
CA ILE A 8 6.39 17.82 -17.63
C ILE A 8 7.29 18.11 -16.42
N MET A 9 7.55 17.10 -15.61
CA MET A 9 8.45 17.20 -14.46
C MET A 9 9.82 17.75 -14.86
N GLU A 10 10.32 17.31 -16.01
CA GLU A 10 11.59 17.77 -16.55
C GLU A 10 11.55 19.26 -16.89
N LYS A 11 10.55 19.72 -17.60
CA LYS A 11 10.39 21.16 -17.91
C LYS A 11 10.29 22.01 -16.66
N GLU A 12 9.53 21.57 -15.66
CA GLU A 12 9.35 22.31 -14.41
C GLU A 12 10.66 22.36 -13.59
N LYS A 13 11.46 21.32 -13.66
CA LYS A 13 12.78 21.28 -13.03
C LYS A 13 13.75 22.26 -13.71
N TYR A 14 13.71 22.41 -15.05
CA TYR A 14 14.47 23.47 -15.74
C TYR A 14 14.01 24.88 -15.34
N ALA A 15 12.73 25.03 -15.00
CA ALA A 15 12.20 26.28 -14.46
C ALA A 15 12.57 26.51 -12.96
N GLY A 16 13.37 25.63 -12.36
CA GLY A 16 13.90 25.79 -11.00
C GLY A 16 13.07 25.08 -9.90
N MET A 17 12.10 24.22 -10.27
CA MET A 17 11.34 23.48 -9.27
C MET A 17 12.20 22.45 -8.53
N ARG A 18 12.09 22.43 -7.19
CA ARG A 18 12.81 21.47 -6.35
C ARG A 18 12.13 20.09 -6.41
N PRO A 19 12.90 18.98 -6.50
CA PRO A 19 12.35 17.61 -6.49
C PRO A 19 11.45 17.32 -5.29
N SER A 20 11.76 17.90 -4.14
CA SER A 20 10.94 17.75 -2.92
C SER A 20 9.58 18.44 -3.02
N ALA A 21 9.50 19.58 -3.70
CA ALA A 21 8.24 20.30 -3.91
C ALA A 21 7.31 19.50 -4.86
N TYR A 22 7.87 18.97 -5.95
CA TYR A 22 7.14 18.09 -6.86
C TYR A 22 6.62 16.84 -6.15
N LEU A 23 7.50 16.13 -5.43
CA LEU A 23 7.07 14.95 -4.66
C LEU A 23 6.01 15.32 -3.61
N GLY A 24 6.21 16.43 -2.89
CA GLY A 24 5.24 16.89 -1.89
C GLY A 24 3.86 17.13 -2.46
N SER A 25 3.72 17.72 -3.65
CA SER A 25 2.43 17.91 -4.32
C SER A 25 1.77 16.58 -4.68
N LYS A 26 2.54 15.60 -5.17
CA LYS A 26 2.02 14.26 -5.49
C LYS A 26 1.61 13.49 -4.24
N LEU A 27 2.42 13.54 -3.18
CA LEU A 27 2.07 12.92 -1.90
C LEU A 27 0.80 13.52 -1.30
N ALA A 28 0.65 14.84 -1.33
CA ALA A 28 -0.55 15.50 -0.83
C ALA A 28 -1.80 15.07 -1.61
N TYR A 29 -1.74 15.08 -2.93
CA TYR A 29 -2.85 14.64 -3.79
C TYR A 29 -3.22 13.16 -3.54
N LEU A 30 -2.24 12.27 -3.55
CA LEU A 30 -2.47 10.84 -3.33
C LEU A 30 -2.95 10.55 -1.90
N SER A 31 -2.47 11.29 -0.89
CA SER A 31 -2.96 11.14 0.48
C SER A 31 -4.44 11.50 0.61
N VAL A 32 -4.90 12.54 -0.09
CA VAL A 32 -6.34 12.87 -0.14
C VAL A 32 -7.14 11.75 -0.78
N LEU A 33 -6.66 11.18 -1.90
CA LEU A 33 -7.32 10.04 -2.54
C LEU A 33 -7.39 8.82 -1.63
N VAL A 34 -6.28 8.46 -0.97
CA VAL A 34 -6.23 7.37 0.02
C VAL A 34 -7.26 7.58 1.12
N LEU A 35 -7.33 8.78 1.68
CA LEU A 35 -8.32 9.07 2.74
C LEU A 35 -9.75 8.94 2.24
N VAL A 36 -10.07 9.49 1.07
CA VAL A 36 -11.42 9.41 0.50
C VAL A 36 -11.81 7.97 0.21
N GLN A 37 -10.92 7.18 -0.41
CA GLN A 37 -11.16 5.78 -0.73
C GLN A 37 -11.34 4.94 0.54
N SER A 38 -10.46 5.08 1.51
CA SER A 38 -10.51 4.33 2.77
C SER A 38 -11.76 4.65 3.59
N VAL A 39 -12.13 5.93 3.69
CA VAL A 39 -13.36 6.36 4.39
C VAL A 39 -14.60 5.83 3.67
N TRP A 40 -14.63 5.90 2.34
CA TRP A 40 -15.71 5.36 1.54
C TRP A 40 -15.87 3.85 1.73
N MET A 41 -14.77 3.11 1.63
CA MET A 41 -14.77 1.65 1.84
C MET A 41 -15.19 1.29 3.27
N PHE A 42 -14.69 2.02 4.26
CA PHE A 42 -15.08 1.82 5.66
C PHE A 42 -16.58 2.06 5.85
N ALA A 43 -17.11 3.20 5.37
CA ALA A 43 -18.53 3.52 5.49
C ALA A 43 -19.41 2.49 4.79
N PHE A 44 -19.01 2.04 3.59
CA PHE A 44 -19.75 1.01 2.85
C PHE A 44 -19.79 -0.33 3.61
N VAL A 45 -18.64 -0.77 4.12
CA VAL A 45 -18.54 -2.04 4.84
C VAL A 45 -19.30 -1.98 6.18
N ASP A 46 -19.16 -0.88 6.92
CA ASP A 46 -19.81 -0.69 8.23
C ASP A 46 -21.34 -0.58 8.10
N PHE A 47 -21.82 0.04 7.01
CA PHE A 47 -23.25 0.14 6.72
C PHE A 47 -23.92 -1.23 6.50
N PHE A 48 -23.25 -2.15 5.79
CA PHE A 48 -23.82 -3.47 5.49
C PHE A 48 -23.53 -4.52 6.55
N TRP A 49 -22.48 -4.33 7.35
CA TRP A 49 -22.06 -5.32 8.32
C TRP A 49 -21.37 -4.71 9.55
N ASP A 50 -22.07 -4.64 10.66
CA ASP A 50 -21.50 -4.24 11.96
C ASP A 50 -20.55 -5.32 12.50
N ARG A 51 -19.28 -5.23 12.12
CA ARG A 51 -18.21 -6.15 12.54
C ARG A 51 -17.54 -5.75 13.85
N GLY A 52 -17.77 -4.55 14.33
CA GLY A 52 -16.97 -3.92 15.37
C GLY A 52 -15.63 -3.42 14.82
N GLY A 53 -14.73 -3.03 15.71
CA GLY A 53 -13.39 -2.55 15.35
C GLY A 53 -13.34 -1.08 14.93
N GLY A 54 -14.42 -0.47 14.52
CA GLY A 54 -14.55 0.97 14.28
C GLY A 54 -13.30 1.67 13.75
N LEU A 55 -12.74 2.56 14.54
CA LEU A 55 -11.56 3.36 14.17
C LEU A 55 -10.31 2.50 13.83
N THR A 56 -10.10 1.38 14.52
CA THR A 56 -8.98 0.48 14.27
C THR A 56 -9.06 -0.11 12.86
N HIS A 57 -10.24 -0.52 12.43
CA HIS A 57 -10.46 -1.04 11.09
C HIS A 57 -10.23 0.03 10.02
N LEU A 58 -10.74 1.26 10.25
CA LEU A 58 -10.48 2.40 9.37
C LEU A 58 -8.98 2.69 9.23
N LEU A 59 -8.22 2.65 10.33
CA LEU A 59 -6.77 2.86 10.29
C LEU A 59 -6.05 1.79 9.48
N PHE A 60 -6.44 0.52 9.58
CA PHE A 60 -5.87 -0.53 8.73
C PHE A 60 -6.20 -0.33 7.25
N LEU A 61 -7.41 0.11 6.91
CA LEU A 61 -7.77 0.44 5.53
C LEU A 61 -6.91 1.60 4.99
N ILE A 62 -6.76 2.68 5.77
CA ILE A 62 -5.91 3.82 5.38
C ILE A 62 -4.46 3.38 5.17
N LEU A 63 -3.89 2.61 6.09
CA LEU A 63 -2.51 2.16 5.98
C LEU A 63 -2.29 1.18 4.83
N ALA A 64 -3.24 0.28 4.58
CA ALA A 64 -3.17 -0.65 3.46
C ALA A 64 -3.17 0.08 2.12
N ASP A 65 -4.12 1.01 1.95
CA ASP A 65 -4.28 1.81 0.75
C ASP A 65 -3.06 2.74 0.55
N ALA A 66 -2.60 3.39 1.62
CA ALA A 66 -1.38 4.20 1.59
C ALA A 66 -0.14 3.39 1.22
N ALA A 67 0.05 2.20 1.83
CA ALA A 67 1.20 1.35 1.55
C ALA A 67 1.27 0.98 0.07
N MET A 68 0.17 0.52 -0.52
CA MET A 68 0.12 0.16 -1.94
C MET A 68 0.27 1.38 -2.85
N THR A 69 -0.40 2.48 -2.55
CA THR A 69 -0.34 3.72 -3.33
C THR A 69 1.09 4.28 -3.38
N PHE A 70 1.78 4.36 -2.25
CA PHE A 70 3.13 4.92 -2.22
C PHE A 70 4.19 3.97 -2.75
N VAL A 71 4.03 2.65 -2.60
CA VAL A 71 4.90 1.68 -3.28
C VAL A 71 4.73 1.77 -4.79
N CYS A 72 3.51 1.87 -5.32
CA CYS A 72 3.26 2.09 -6.74
C CYS A 72 3.80 3.43 -7.24
N LEU A 73 3.74 4.49 -6.43
CA LEU A 73 4.39 5.76 -6.73
C LEU A 73 5.91 5.60 -6.84
N GLY A 74 6.52 4.83 -5.91
CA GLY A 74 7.94 4.49 -5.95
C GLY A 74 8.31 3.76 -7.24
N ILE A 75 7.56 2.74 -7.63
CA ILE A 75 7.74 2.03 -8.90
C ILE A 75 7.65 3.00 -10.08
N SER A 76 6.61 3.86 -10.10
CA SER A 76 6.41 4.84 -11.16
C SER A 76 7.57 5.83 -11.29
N SER A 77 8.21 6.19 -10.19
CA SER A 77 9.34 7.14 -10.19
C SER A 77 10.64 6.52 -10.70
N VAL A 78 10.82 5.20 -10.52
CA VAL A 78 12.03 4.45 -10.91
C VAL A 78 11.90 3.87 -12.32
N ALA A 79 10.69 3.53 -12.76
CA ALA A 79 10.41 2.94 -14.06
C ALA A 79 10.86 3.86 -15.21
N ARG A 80 11.32 3.25 -16.31
CA ARG A 80 11.81 3.99 -17.48
C ARG A 80 10.67 4.52 -18.38
N SER A 81 9.53 3.83 -18.40
CA SER A 81 8.36 4.21 -19.18
C SER A 81 7.07 4.06 -18.37
N ALA A 82 6.00 4.73 -18.83
CA ALA A 82 4.67 4.63 -18.22
C ALA A 82 4.13 3.19 -18.32
N ASP A 83 4.36 2.51 -19.44
CA ASP A 83 3.91 1.13 -19.66
C ASP A 83 4.61 0.17 -18.70
N GLN A 84 5.93 0.31 -18.52
CA GLN A 84 6.69 -0.48 -17.56
C GLN A 84 6.19 -0.24 -16.12
N ALA A 85 5.95 1.01 -15.74
CA ALA A 85 5.40 1.34 -14.42
C ALA A 85 4.03 0.71 -14.20
N SER A 86 3.16 0.77 -15.21
CA SER A 86 1.82 0.21 -15.16
C SER A 86 1.85 -1.31 -15.01
N LEU A 87 2.64 -2.00 -15.82
CA LEU A 87 2.78 -3.46 -15.76
C LEU A 87 3.31 -3.92 -14.40
N LEU A 88 4.38 -3.30 -13.89
CA LEU A 88 4.95 -3.65 -12.59
C LEU A 88 3.95 -3.41 -11.46
N SER A 89 3.19 -2.30 -11.50
CA SER A 89 2.17 -1.99 -10.50
C SER A 89 1.02 -2.99 -10.55
N ILE A 90 0.55 -3.38 -11.75
CA ILE A 90 -0.53 -4.36 -11.93
C ILE A 90 -0.09 -5.73 -11.36
N TYR A 91 1.11 -6.19 -11.68
CA TYR A 91 1.62 -7.45 -11.13
C TYR A 91 1.77 -7.38 -9.61
N LEU A 92 2.35 -6.29 -9.08
CA LEU A 92 2.51 -6.13 -7.64
C LEU A 92 1.16 -6.20 -6.92
N VAL A 93 0.17 -5.44 -7.38
CA VAL A 93 -1.18 -5.43 -6.79
C VAL A 93 -1.88 -6.77 -6.99
N GLY A 94 -1.78 -7.35 -8.19
CA GLY A 94 -2.40 -8.62 -8.52
C GLY A 94 -1.94 -9.80 -7.67
N PHE A 95 -0.67 -9.82 -7.26
CA PHE A 95 -0.14 -10.86 -6.37
C PHE A 95 -0.44 -10.64 -4.88
N GLN A 96 -0.85 -9.44 -4.46
CA GLN A 96 -1.13 -9.15 -3.05
C GLN A 96 -2.25 -10.02 -2.48
N LEU A 97 -3.37 -10.12 -3.19
CA LEU A 97 -4.53 -10.85 -2.69
C LEU A 97 -4.30 -12.36 -2.60
N PRO A 98 -3.81 -13.06 -3.66
CA PRO A 98 -3.51 -14.48 -3.57
C PRO A 98 -2.50 -14.83 -2.48
N LEU A 99 -1.46 -13.99 -2.31
CA LEU A 99 -0.38 -14.24 -1.36
C LEU A 99 -0.65 -13.67 0.05
N SER A 100 -1.83 -13.09 0.27
CA SER A 100 -2.19 -12.51 1.59
C SER A 100 -2.44 -13.54 2.68
N GLY A 101 -2.55 -14.83 2.32
CA GLY A 101 -2.99 -15.86 3.26
C GLY A 101 -4.49 -15.90 3.53
N ALA A 102 -5.24 -14.93 3.01
CA ALA A 102 -6.71 -14.90 3.11
C ALA A 102 -7.38 -15.86 2.12
N VAL A 103 -6.72 -16.11 0.99
CA VAL A 103 -7.24 -16.95 -0.12
C VAL A 103 -6.47 -18.27 -0.22
N LEU A 104 -5.15 -18.21 -0.10
CA LEU A 104 -4.24 -19.36 -0.20
C LEU A 104 -3.34 -19.40 1.04
N ALA A 105 -3.35 -20.51 1.77
CA ALA A 105 -2.34 -20.80 2.77
C ALA A 105 -1.00 -21.08 2.05
N LEU A 106 0.01 -20.30 2.38
CA LEU A 106 1.35 -20.48 1.81
C LEU A 106 2.07 -21.61 2.58
N PRO A 107 2.88 -22.44 1.90
CA PRO A 107 3.77 -23.38 2.59
C PRO A 107 4.72 -22.62 3.53
N GLU A 108 4.95 -23.14 4.75
CA GLU A 108 5.78 -22.48 5.78
C GLU A 108 7.15 -22.02 5.29
N GLN A 109 7.78 -22.79 4.41
CA GLN A 109 9.10 -22.49 3.84
C GLN A 109 9.12 -21.22 2.97
N VAL A 110 8.00 -20.94 2.29
CA VAL A 110 7.85 -19.83 1.35
C VAL A 110 7.29 -18.61 2.07
N GLU A 111 6.43 -18.87 3.05
CA GLU A 111 5.70 -17.85 3.80
C GLU A 111 6.64 -16.85 4.49
N GLY A 112 7.63 -17.34 5.22
CA GLY A 112 8.58 -16.51 5.95
C GLY A 112 9.37 -15.54 5.07
N PHE A 113 9.61 -15.91 3.80
CA PHE A 113 10.34 -15.06 2.86
C PHE A 113 9.42 -14.07 2.13
N ILE A 114 8.22 -14.47 1.74
CA ILE A 114 7.31 -13.66 0.93
C ILE A 114 6.46 -12.73 1.80
N ARG A 115 5.99 -13.19 2.95
CA ARG A 115 5.08 -12.47 3.87
C ARG A 115 5.52 -11.03 4.18
N PRO A 116 6.81 -10.72 4.46
CA PRO A 116 7.23 -9.34 4.70
C PRO A 116 6.91 -8.36 3.58
N PHE A 117 6.83 -8.81 2.33
CA PHE A 117 6.58 -7.97 1.15
C PHE A 117 5.09 -7.85 0.79
N ILE A 118 4.22 -8.61 1.44
CA ILE A 118 2.78 -8.63 1.15
C ILE A 118 2.03 -7.72 2.10
N SER A 119 1.82 -6.47 1.69
CA SER A 119 1.06 -5.47 2.47
C SER A 119 -0.37 -5.96 2.77
N ALA A 120 -0.98 -6.69 1.84
CA ALA A 120 -2.32 -7.24 2.00
C ALA A 120 -2.42 -8.23 3.18
N TYR A 121 -1.38 -9.04 3.44
CA TYR A 121 -1.35 -9.92 4.61
C TYR A 121 -1.40 -9.11 5.92
N TRP A 122 -0.57 -8.08 6.04
CA TRP A 122 -0.49 -7.26 7.25
C TRP A 122 -1.77 -6.46 7.49
N ALA A 123 -2.36 -5.93 6.43
CA ALA A 123 -3.64 -5.23 6.50
C ALA A 123 -4.78 -6.16 6.89
N TRP A 124 -4.85 -7.34 6.28
CA TRP A 124 -5.87 -8.35 6.56
C TRP A 124 -5.74 -8.92 7.98
N SER A 125 -4.55 -9.37 8.38
CA SER A 125 -4.29 -9.90 9.72
C SER A 125 -4.58 -8.87 10.82
N GLY A 126 -4.15 -7.62 10.59
CA GLY A 126 -4.43 -6.50 11.50
C GLY A 126 -5.92 -6.17 11.59
N SER A 127 -6.63 -6.17 10.45
CA SER A 127 -8.07 -5.91 10.41
C SER A 127 -8.86 -6.99 11.18
N ILE A 128 -8.48 -8.27 11.04
CA ILE A 128 -9.13 -9.36 11.80
C ILE A 128 -8.94 -9.18 13.30
N SER A 129 -7.75 -8.74 13.73
CA SER A 129 -7.48 -8.50 15.15
C SER A 129 -8.34 -7.38 15.76
N ALA A 130 -8.96 -6.53 14.92
CA ALA A 130 -9.87 -5.46 15.33
C ALA A 130 -11.35 -5.88 15.40
N LEU A 131 -11.69 -7.10 14.98
CA LEU A 131 -13.06 -7.60 14.98
C LEU A 131 -13.57 -7.89 16.39
N LYS A 132 -14.90 -7.97 16.54
CA LYS A 132 -15.55 -8.47 17.76
C LYS A 132 -15.07 -9.89 18.08
N SER A 133 -14.95 -10.22 19.37
CA SER A 133 -14.39 -11.51 19.85
C SER A 133 -15.03 -12.72 19.19
N ASP A 134 -16.35 -12.70 19.00
CA ASP A 134 -17.10 -13.81 18.42
C ASP A 134 -16.73 -14.02 16.94
N VAL A 135 -16.63 -12.90 16.19
CA VAL A 135 -16.23 -12.93 14.79
C VAL A 135 -14.77 -13.32 14.65
N TYR A 136 -13.90 -12.77 15.50
CA TYR A 136 -12.49 -13.12 15.54
C TYR A 136 -12.27 -14.62 15.75
N ASN A 137 -12.94 -15.21 16.75
CA ASN A 137 -12.83 -16.63 17.05
C ASN A 137 -13.40 -17.52 15.92
N ALA A 138 -14.51 -17.11 15.31
CA ALA A 138 -15.09 -17.83 14.18
C ALA A 138 -14.12 -17.84 12.98
N VAL A 139 -13.52 -16.69 12.68
CA VAL A 139 -12.54 -16.56 11.59
C VAL A 139 -11.29 -17.38 11.89
N LYS A 140 -10.74 -17.28 13.12
CA LYS A 140 -9.54 -18.01 13.54
C LYS A 140 -9.70 -19.53 13.45
N ASN A 141 -10.90 -20.05 13.72
CA ASN A 141 -11.16 -21.51 13.66
C ASN A 141 -11.24 -22.04 12.21
N VAL A 142 -11.38 -21.18 11.23
CA VAL A 142 -11.51 -21.55 9.80
C VAL A 142 -10.21 -21.31 9.03
N LEU A 143 -9.33 -20.46 9.57
CA LEU A 143 -8.10 -20.08 8.90
C LEU A 143 -6.93 -21.00 9.24
N ASP A 144 -6.24 -21.46 8.20
CA ASP A 144 -4.97 -22.19 8.31
C ASP A 144 -3.76 -21.23 8.41
N THR A 145 -3.99 -19.92 8.35
CA THR A 145 -2.92 -18.90 8.35
C THR A 145 -2.78 -18.26 9.73
N ASP A 146 -1.57 -18.17 10.23
CA ASP A 146 -1.28 -17.52 11.51
C ASP A 146 -1.53 -16.01 11.46
N LEU A 147 -2.29 -15.52 12.44
CA LEU A 147 -2.59 -14.09 12.59
C LEU A 147 -1.51 -13.41 13.42
N THR A 148 -1.07 -12.26 12.94
CA THR A 148 -0.04 -11.44 13.61
C THR A 148 -0.70 -10.35 14.48
N PRO A 149 -0.11 -10.00 15.65
CA PRO A 149 -0.62 -8.92 16.49
C PRO A 149 -0.73 -7.58 15.75
N ALA A 150 -1.78 -6.83 16.05
CA ALA A 150 -2.10 -5.55 15.39
C ALA A 150 -0.93 -4.56 15.37
N LEU A 151 -0.18 -4.44 16.48
CA LEU A 151 0.95 -3.52 16.58
C LEU A 151 2.03 -3.82 15.53
N THR A 152 2.37 -5.09 15.34
CA THR A 152 3.34 -5.51 14.31
C THR A 152 2.83 -5.18 12.93
N CYS A 153 1.53 -5.39 12.67
CA CYS A 153 0.90 -5.04 11.39
C CYS A 153 1.01 -3.54 11.09
N TYR A 154 0.75 -2.67 12.08
CA TYR A 154 0.92 -1.23 11.94
C TYR A 154 2.35 -0.84 11.61
N ILE A 155 3.33 -1.41 12.30
CA ILE A 155 4.76 -1.12 12.08
C ILE A 155 5.16 -1.52 10.66
N VAL A 156 4.81 -2.71 10.21
CA VAL A 156 5.20 -3.21 8.89
C VAL A 156 4.54 -2.41 7.77
N LEU A 157 3.24 -2.10 7.89
CA LEU A 157 2.56 -1.23 6.93
C LEU A 157 3.17 0.17 6.89
N GLY A 158 3.53 0.73 8.05
CA GLY A 158 4.26 1.99 8.13
C GLY A 158 5.62 1.94 7.43
N VAL A 159 6.34 0.83 7.55
CA VAL A 159 7.60 0.61 6.83
C VAL A 159 7.36 0.56 5.32
N HIS A 160 6.32 -0.11 4.83
CA HIS A 160 5.98 -0.12 3.39
C HIS A 160 5.70 1.30 2.87
N VAL A 161 4.92 2.09 3.61
CA VAL A 161 4.68 3.51 3.29
C VAL A 161 5.98 4.29 3.19
N ALA A 162 6.84 4.16 4.21
CA ALA A 162 8.13 4.87 4.26
C ALA A 162 9.06 4.45 3.11
N CYS A 163 9.14 3.14 2.81
CA CYS A 163 9.92 2.61 1.69
C CYS A 163 9.40 3.12 0.34
N GLY A 164 8.08 3.17 0.15
CA GLY A 164 7.47 3.72 -1.05
C GLY A 164 7.81 5.19 -1.28
N ILE A 165 7.69 6.01 -0.23
CA ILE A 165 8.06 7.43 -0.26
C ILE A 165 9.57 7.61 -0.52
N ALA A 166 10.41 6.83 0.15
CA ALA A 166 11.86 6.90 -0.04
C ALA A 166 12.28 6.50 -1.46
N ALA A 167 11.68 5.43 -2.00
CA ALA A 167 11.88 5.01 -3.39
C ALA A 167 11.43 6.10 -4.38
N SER A 168 10.28 6.74 -4.12
CA SER A 168 9.78 7.85 -4.93
C SER A 168 10.75 9.02 -4.95
N TYR A 169 11.25 9.42 -3.79
CA TYR A 169 12.23 10.50 -3.67
C TYR A 169 13.54 10.16 -4.39
N ALA A 170 14.05 8.95 -4.19
CA ALA A 170 15.28 8.48 -4.85
C ALA A 170 15.12 8.42 -6.38
N GLY A 171 13.98 7.94 -6.87
CA GLY A 171 13.68 7.89 -8.30
C GLY A 171 13.63 9.28 -8.95
N ILE A 172 12.90 10.22 -8.33
CA ILE A 172 12.81 11.60 -8.83
C ILE A 172 14.18 12.31 -8.79
N ARG A 173 14.99 12.05 -7.76
CA ARG A 173 16.34 12.63 -7.64
C ARG A 173 17.33 12.05 -8.65
N ARG A 174 17.24 10.74 -8.93
CA ARG A 174 18.13 10.02 -9.87
C ARG A 174 17.76 10.21 -11.32
N SER A 175 16.55 10.67 -11.61
CA SER A 175 16.13 10.98 -12.98
C SER A 175 17.11 11.98 -13.58
N ARG A 176 18.21 11.45 -14.13
CA ARG A 176 19.21 12.20 -14.89
C ARG A 176 18.63 12.47 -16.25
N TRP A 177 18.83 13.66 -16.70
CA TRP A 177 18.63 14.19 -18.02
C TRP A 177 19.48 13.40 -19.01
N GLU A 178 18.93 12.45 -19.71
CA GLU A 178 19.50 12.02 -20.98
C GLU A 178 18.94 12.98 -22.03
N LEU A 179 19.80 13.95 -22.40
CA LEU A 179 19.62 14.77 -23.59
C LEU A 179 19.83 13.92 -24.82
#